data_d4e4eee1477d354e1f9679751bf838db
#
_entry.id   d4e4eee1477d354e1f9679751bf838db
#
_cell.length_a   1.000
_cell.length_b   1.000
_cell.length_c   1.000
_cell.angle_alpha   90.00
_cell.angle_beta   90.00
_cell.angle_gamma   90.00
#
_symmetry.space_group_name_H-M   'P 1'
#
loop_
_entity.id
_entity.type
_entity.pdbx_description
1 polymer ?
#
loop_
_entity_poly.entity_id
_entity_poly.type
_entity_poly.pdbx_seq_one_letter_code
_entity_poly.pdbx_strand_id
1 'polypeptide(L)'
;NPRDPKATIWSAYNQVQSTYKDEIPSMFVHNEIIVVSDGIDARIGTTTTNWSRFAPWKTIDGENIAPSSEPQLKVIIKGMFEKSKLLEIIKNFIVFEVGGKGLVKKLANYHQVRATNKALTHTLRATSSTGDKRIGVVWHATGSGKSLTMATLAGKIIQEDEMKNPTIVVITDRNDLDDQLFGTFFKSREILRQEPQQAGKRDDLRTLFKVAGGVIFTTVQKFVPEKGENAPLLSDRRNIVVFADEAHRSQYDIIDGFAKHVRDSLPNASFI
;
A
#
# COMPACT_ATOMS: atom_id res chain seq x y z
N ASN A 1 -16.95 3.90 30.80
CA ASN A 1 -16.67 3.85 32.24
C ASN A 1 -16.17 2.43 32.57
N PRO A 2 -14.91 2.23 32.99
CA PRO A 2 -14.36 0.90 33.30
C PRO A 2 -15.11 0.17 34.47
N ARG A 3 -15.94 0.88 35.21
CA ARG A 3 -16.72 0.33 36.34
C ARG A 3 -18.13 -0.07 35.92
N ASP A 4 -18.55 0.20 34.70
CA ASP A 4 -19.86 -0.20 34.20
C ASP A 4 -19.74 -1.48 33.37
N PRO A 5 -20.25 -2.61 33.84
CA PRO A 5 -20.16 -3.89 33.12
C PRO A 5 -20.92 -3.91 31.79
N LYS A 6 -21.75 -2.90 31.52
CA LYS A 6 -22.43 -2.72 30.22
C LYS A 6 -21.65 -1.86 29.25
N ALA A 7 -20.60 -1.16 29.70
CA ALA A 7 -19.76 -0.34 28.88
C ALA A 7 -18.70 -1.20 28.18
N THR A 8 -18.93 -1.55 26.94
CA THR A 8 -18.04 -2.35 26.11
C THR A 8 -17.39 -1.47 25.02
N ILE A 9 -16.32 -1.95 24.40
CA ILE A 9 -15.72 -1.27 23.22
C ILE A 9 -16.76 -1.10 22.11
N TRP A 10 -17.67 -2.07 21.95
CA TRP A 10 -18.78 -2.00 21.00
C TRP A 10 -19.74 -0.85 21.32
N SER A 11 -20.11 -0.66 22.58
CA SER A 11 -20.97 0.46 22.97
C SER A 11 -20.30 1.81 22.74
N ALA A 12 -18.98 1.90 22.99
CA ALA A 12 -18.21 3.10 22.68
C ALA A 12 -18.16 3.39 21.17
N TYR A 13 -17.96 2.36 20.35
CA TYR A 13 -18.02 2.51 18.89
C TYR A 13 -19.39 3.02 18.43
N ASN A 14 -20.48 2.40 18.89
CA ASN A 14 -21.84 2.83 18.51
C ASN A 14 -22.13 4.27 18.94
N GLN A 15 -21.70 4.66 20.15
CA GLN A 15 -21.90 6.02 20.62
C GLN A 15 -21.20 7.04 19.72
N VAL A 16 -19.98 6.75 19.26
CA VAL A 16 -19.23 7.64 18.36
C VAL A 16 -19.85 7.66 16.96
N GLN A 17 -20.14 6.49 16.38
CA GLN A 17 -20.52 6.36 14.98
C GLN A 17 -21.98 6.71 14.68
N SER A 18 -22.88 6.53 15.64
CA SER A 18 -24.31 6.84 15.47
C SER A 18 -24.74 8.06 16.26
N THR A 19 -24.39 8.18 17.54
CA THR A 19 -24.90 9.27 18.38
C THR A 19 -24.11 10.57 18.15
N TYR A 20 -22.81 10.56 18.45
CA TYR A 20 -22.02 11.81 18.39
C TYR A 20 -21.83 12.35 16.98
N LYS A 21 -21.70 11.46 16.01
CA LYS A 21 -21.54 11.85 14.61
C LYS A 21 -22.81 12.52 14.05
N ASP A 22 -23.97 12.12 14.51
CA ASP A 22 -25.26 12.71 14.11
C ASP A 22 -25.59 13.98 14.90
N GLU A 23 -25.30 13.99 16.19
CA GLU A 23 -25.61 15.11 17.09
C GLU A 23 -24.57 16.26 17.00
N ILE A 24 -23.28 15.93 16.80
CA ILE A 24 -22.18 16.90 16.79
C ILE A 24 -21.27 16.65 15.57
N PRO A 25 -21.77 16.73 14.34
CA PRO A 25 -20.98 16.42 13.13
C PRO A 25 -19.73 17.29 12.97
N SER A 26 -19.77 18.53 13.44
CA SER A 26 -18.63 19.46 13.38
C SER A 26 -17.40 18.96 14.15
N MET A 27 -17.57 18.14 15.18
CA MET A 27 -16.47 17.54 15.94
C MET A 27 -15.62 16.58 15.09
N PHE A 28 -16.20 16.01 14.03
CA PHE A 28 -15.58 15.00 13.19
C PHE A 28 -14.98 15.52 11.89
N VAL A 29 -15.15 16.79 11.57
CA VAL A 29 -14.68 17.40 10.30
C VAL A 29 -13.15 17.27 10.15
N HIS A 30 -12.40 17.44 11.24
CA HIS A 30 -10.94 17.35 11.25
C HIS A 30 -10.44 16.07 11.94
N ASN A 31 -11.33 15.10 12.21
CA ASN A 31 -10.96 13.88 12.87
C ASN A 31 -10.33 12.88 11.89
N GLU A 32 -9.08 12.49 12.12
CA GLU A 32 -8.37 11.53 11.28
C GLU A 32 -8.52 10.09 11.77
N ILE A 33 -8.48 9.90 13.09
CA ILE A 33 -8.43 8.57 13.69
C ILE A 33 -9.38 8.54 14.89
N ILE A 34 -10.14 7.47 15.01
CA ILE A 34 -10.99 7.18 16.16
C ILE A 34 -10.37 6.00 16.92
N VAL A 35 -10.24 6.19 18.24
CA VAL A 35 -9.85 5.12 19.16
C VAL A 35 -11.01 4.82 20.07
N VAL A 36 -11.39 3.55 20.19
CA VAL A 36 -12.35 3.06 21.18
C VAL A 36 -11.63 2.10 22.12
N SER A 37 -11.85 2.25 23.44
CA SER A 37 -11.16 1.45 24.45
C SER A 37 -11.99 1.32 25.72
N ASP A 38 -11.82 0.22 26.42
CA ASP A 38 -12.29 0.00 27.80
C ASP A 38 -11.16 0.11 28.84
N GLY A 39 -9.95 0.45 28.40
CA GLY A 39 -8.74 0.57 29.22
C GLY A 39 -7.77 -0.60 29.03
N ILE A 40 -8.25 -1.79 28.69
CA ILE A 40 -7.45 -2.99 28.41
C ILE A 40 -7.42 -3.22 26.91
N ASP A 41 -8.57 -3.47 26.32
CA ASP A 41 -8.75 -3.60 24.89
C ASP A 41 -8.87 -2.21 24.24
N ALA A 42 -8.38 -2.09 23.03
CA ALA A 42 -8.51 -0.89 22.22
C ALA A 42 -8.48 -1.21 20.73
N ARG A 43 -9.28 -0.47 19.97
CA ARG A 43 -9.32 -0.58 18.50
C ARG A 43 -9.30 0.80 17.88
N ILE A 44 -8.80 0.84 16.66
CA ILE A 44 -8.69 2.05 15.86
C ILE A 44 -9.46 1.93 14.55
N GLY A 45 -9.90 3.04 14.06
CA GLY A 45 -10.55 3.19 12.76
C GLY A 45 -10.71 4.66 12.40
N THR A 46 -11.59 4.94 11.45
CA THR A 46 -11.95 6.28 11.02
C THR A 46 -13.45 6.52 11.19
N THR A 47 -13.90 7.72 10.90
CA THR A 47 -15.32 8.10 10.90
C THR A 47 -16.18 7.29 9.91
N THR A 48 -15.57 6.62 8.94
CA THR A 48 -16.27 5.79 7.95
C THR A 48 -15.98 4.29 8.07
N THR A 49 -15.21 3.90 9.09
CA THR A 49 -14.81 2.49 9.28
C THR A 49 -15.92 1.71 9.96
N ASN A 50 -16.34 0.60 9.36
CA ASN A 50 -17.27 -0.35 9.98
C ASN A 50 -16.60 -1.12 11.13
N TRP A 51 -17.38 -1.57 12.10
CA TRP A 51 -16.89 -2.32 13.27
C TRP A 51 -15.98 -3.49 12.90
N SER A 52 -16.35 -4.28 11.90
CA SER A 52 -15.55 -5.43 11.46
C SER A 52 -14.14 -5.08 11.00
N ARG A 53 -13.88 -3.80 10.73
CA ARG A 53 -12.59 -3.26 10.31
C ARG A 53 -11.92 -2.37 11.37
N PHE A 54 -12.60 -2.11 12.50
CA PHE A 54 -11.95 -1.54 13.67
C PHE A 54 -10.98 -2.58 14.22
N ALA A 55 -9.70 -2.32 14.18
CA ALA A 55 -8.67 -3.29 14.48
C ALA A 55 -7.74 -2.84 15.61
N PRO A 56 -7.16 -3.78 16.39
CA PRO A 56 -6.12 -3.44 17.36
C PRO A 56 -4.83 -3.04 16.64
N TRP A 57 -4.10 -2.12 17.24
CA TRP A 57 -2.72 -1.86 16.86
C TRP A 57 -1.79 -2.77 17.65
N LYS A 58 -0.91 -3.53 16.98
CA LYS A 58 -0.20 -4.64 17.65
C LYS A 58 1.31 -4.45 17.77
N THR A 59 1.84 -3.26 17.52
CA THR A 59 3.28 -3.00 17.61
C THR A 59 3.57 -1.65 18.24
N ILE A 60 4.63 -1.58 19.07
CA ILE A 60 5.11 -0.33 19.65
C ILE A 60 6.26 0.23 18.80
N ASP A 61 7.19 -0.63 18.42
CA ASP A 61 8.41 -0.27 17.69
C ASP A 61 8.27 -0.31 16.15
N GLY A 62 7.16 -0.87 15.66
CA GLY A 62 6.93 -1.08 14.22
C GLY A 62 7.45 -2.43 13.71
N GLU A 63 8.25 -3.17 14.51
CA GLU A 63 8.89 -4.42 14.11
C GLU A 63 8.31 -5.64 14.83
N ASN A 64 8.14 -5.56 16.14
CA ASN A 64 7.74 -6.69 16.96
C ASN A 64 6.27 -6.59 17.37
N ILE A 65 5.61 -7.74 17.45
CA ILE A 65 4.27 -7.82 18.03
C ILE A 65 4.40 -7.63 19.54
N ALA A 66 3.65 -6.68 20.08
CA ALA A 66 3.62 -6.44 21.52
C ALA A 66 3.09 -7.70 22.26
N PRO A 67 3.65 -8.02 23.43
CA PRO A 67 3.16 -9.14 24.26
C PRO A 67 1.66 -9.00 24.55
N SER A 68 0.95 -10.12 24.64
CA SER A 68 -0.48 -10.14 24.95
C SER A 68 -0.82 -9.61 26.35
N SER A 69 0.17 -9.53 27.24
CA SER A 69 0.06 -8.93 28.57
C SER A 69 0.03 -7.40 28.55
N GLU A 70 0.46 -6.77 27.45
CA GLU A 70 0.41 -5.32 27.33
C GLU A 70 -1.02 -4.85 27.00
N PRO A 71 -1.59 -3.89 27.75
CA PRO A 71 -2.87 -3.29 27.41
C PRO A 71 -2.85 -2.69 25.99
N GLN A 72 -3.86 -3.02 25.18
CA GLN A 72 -3.91 -2.58 23.79
C GLN A 72 -3.92 -1.04 23.65
N LEU A 73 -4.56 -0.34 24.60
CA LEU A 73 -4.53 1.12 24.62
C LEU A 73 -3.09 1.66 24.77
N LYS A 74 -2.28 1.03 25.63
CA LYS A 74 -0.86 1.40 25.79
C LYS A 74 -0.07 1.17 24.51
N VAL A 75 -0.35 0.06 23.80
CA VAL A 75 0.31 -0.25 22.52
C VAL A 75 -0.07 0.79 21.46
N ILE A 76 -1.33 1.20 21.37
CA ILE A 76 -1.79 2.27 20.48
C ILE A 76 -1.07 3.58 20.79
N ILE A 77 -1.09 4.01 22.07
CA ILE A 77 -0.48 5.29 22.47
C ILE A 77 1.01 5.33 22.14
N LYS A 78 1.76 4.29 22.49
CA LYS A 78 3.20 4.24 22.25
C LYS A 78 3.60 3.92 20.82
N GLY A 79 2.82 3.08 20.14
CA GLY A 79 3.16 2.58 18.82
C GLY A 79 2.63 3.43 17.67
N MET A 80 1.51 4.14 17.88
CA MET A 80 0.86 4.91 16.83
C MET A 80 0.86 6.41 17.11
N PHE A 81 0.65 6.83 18.38
CA PHE A 81 0.53 8.25 18.75
C PHE A 81 1.85 8.89 19.17
N GLU A 82 2.98 8.20 18.99
CA GLU A 82 4.27 8.88 18.97
C GLU A 82 4.28 9.89 17.81
N LYS A 83 4.77 11.12 18.04
CA LYS A 83 4.56 12.26 17.14
C LYS A 83 4.98 12.00 15.70
N SER A 84 6.17 11.45 15.50
CA SER A 84 6.71 11.20 14.16
C SER A 84 5.90 10.10 13.43
N LYS A 85 5.54 9.03 14.15
CA LYS A 85 4.73 7.93 13.61
C LYS A 85 3.32 8.38 13.29
N LEU A 86 2.70 9.18 14.16
CA LEU A 86 1.35 9.71 13.88
C LEU A 86 1.33 10.59 12.65
N LEU A 87 2.30 11.48 12.50
CA LEU A 87 2.41 12.33 11.31
C LEU A 87 2.67 11.51 10.04
N GLU A 88 3.50 10.49 10.13
CA GLU A 88 3.72 9.54 9.03
C GLU A 88 2.44 8.80 8.65
N ILE A 89 1.68 8.32 9.63
CA ILE A 89 0.42 7.61 9.40
C ILE A 89 -0.60 8.54 8.73
N ILE A 90 -0.77 9.75 9.23
CA ILE A 90 -1.69 10.73 8.64
C ILE A 90 -1.26 11.05 7.20
N LYS A 91 0.02 11.27 6.96
CA LYS A 91 0.53 11.66 5.65
C LYS A 91 0.44 10.55 4.60
N ASN A 92 0.74 9.29 4.97
CA ASN A 92 1.01 8.23 4.01
C ASN A 92 0.06 7.04 4.10
N PHE A 93 -0.70 6.89 5.19
CA PHE A 93 -1.47 5.68 5.48
C PHE A 93 -2.97 5.91 5.71
N ILE A 94 -3.44 7.13 5.46
CA ILE A 94 -4.86 7.47 5.36
C ILE A 94 -5.18 7.74 3.91
N VAL A 95 -6.17 7.03 3.36
CA VAL A 95 -6.60 7.12 1.98
C VAL A 95 -8.06 7.53 1.91
N PHE A 96 -8.38 8.44 1.01
CA PHE A 96 -9.75 8.86 0.73
C PHE A 96 -10.22 8.25 -0.57
N GLU A 97 -11.32 7.50 -0.52
CA GLU A 97 -11.95 6.93 -1.70
C GLU A 97 -13.36 7.47 -1.88
N VAL A 98 -13.71 7.86 -3.10
CA VAL A 98 -15.08 8.17 -3.45
C VAL A 98 -15.80 6.86 -3.75
N GLY A 99 -16.77 6.51 -2.91
CA GLY A 99 -17.64 5.34 -3.09
C GLY A 99 -19.08 5.72 -3.39
N GLY A 100 -19.94 4.75 -3.68
CA GLY A 100 -21.36 5.00 -3.99
C GLY A 100 -22.17 5.68 -2.85
N LYS A 101 -21.66 5.67 -1.63
CA LYS A 101 -22.27 6.31 -0.45
C LYS A 101 -21.53 7.57 0.01
N GLY A 102 -20.64 8.11 -0.80
CA GLY A 102 -19.82 9.29 -0.47
C GLY A 102 -18.36 8.97 -0.22
N LEU A 103 -17.66 9.91 0.43
CA LEU A 103 -16.23 9.81 0.72
C LEU A 103 -15.98 8.79 1.84
N VAL A 104 -15.13 7.81 1.58
CA VAL A 104 -14.70 6.78 2.54
C VAL A 104 -13.25 7.04 2.92
N LYS A 105 -13.01 7.27 4.21
CA LYS A 105 -11.67 7.40 4.78
C LYS A 105 -11.19 6.02 5.26
N LYS A 106 -10.07 5.55 4.73
CA LYS A 106 -9.44 4.26 5.09
C LYS A 106 -8.13 4.51 5.81
N LEU A 107 -7.95 3.84 6.93
CA LEU A 107 -6.70 3.81 7.69
C LEU A 107 -6.02 2.46 7.49
N ALA A 108 -4.74 2.48 7.15
CA ALA A 108 -3.95 1.26 7.06
C ALA A 108 -3.75 0.61 8.45
N ASN A 109 -3.81 -0.70 8.50
CA ASN A 109 -3.55 -1.48 9.70
C ASN A 109 -2.02 -1.56 9.99
N TYR A 110 -1.66 -1.89 11.23
CA TYR A 110 -0.26 -1.99 11.67
C TYR A 110 0.61 -2.87 10.76
N HIS A 111 0.08 -3.98 10.27
CA HIS A 111 0.82 -4.89 9.40
C HIS A 111 1.09 -4.30 8.00
N GLN A 112 0.18 -3.46 7.50
CA GLN A 112 0.35 -2.75 6.24
C GLN A 112 1.41 -1.65 6.39
N VAL A 113 1.35 -0.86 7.46
CA VAL A 113 2.36 0.16 7.79
C VAL A 113 3.75 -0.48 7.91
N ARG A 114 3.86 -1.57 8.68
CA ARG A 114 5.10 -2.32 8.84
C ARG A 114 5.64 -2.85 7.51
N ALA A 115 4.79 -3.51 6.72
CA ALA A 115 5.18 -4.07 5.43
C ALA A 115 5.67 -2.98 4.48
N THR A 116 4.95 -1.86 4.39
CA THR A 116 5.32 -0.72 3.55
C THR A 116 6.67 -0.13 3.96
N ASN A 117 6.89 0.14 5.25
CA ASN A 117 8.14 0.75 5.73
C ASN A 117 9.34 -0.18 5.53
N LYS A 118 9.16 -1.46 5.80
CA LYS A 118 10.20 -2.46 5.56
C LYS A 118 10.52 -2.59 4.06
N ALA A 119 9.49 -2.67 3.21
CA ALA A 119 9.65 -2.74 1.77
C ALA A 119 10.34 -1.48 1.21
N LEU A 120 10.00 -0.28 1.72
CA LEU A 120 10.67 0.96 1.34
C LEU A 120 12.18 0.91 1.64
N THR A 121 12.57 0.53 2.86
CA THR A 121 13.99 0.40 3.24
C THR A 121 14.73 -0.56 2.30
N HIS A 122 14.11 -1.69 1.96
CA HIS A 122 14.69 -2.65 1.02
C HIS A 122 14.74 -2.11 -0.41
N THR A 123 13.74 -1.31 -0.82
CA THR A 123 13.71 -0.66 -2.13
C THR A 123 14.88 0.30 -2.29
N LEU A 124 15.09 1.21 -1.34
CA LEU A 124 16.19 2.17 -1.39
C LEU A 124 17.55 1.46 -1.46
N ARG A 125 17.73 0.39 -0.69
CA ARG A 125 18.95 -0.43 -0.78
C ARG A 125 19.10 -1.09 -2.15
N ALA A 126 18.05 -1.73 -2.67
CA ALA A 126 18.10 -2.48 -3.93
C ALA A 126 18.32 -1.58 -5.16
N THR A 127 17.76 -0.37 -5.14
CA THR A 127 17.88 0.60 -6.24
C THR A 127 19.17 1.41 -6.21
N SER A 128 19.91 1.41 -5.11
CA SER A 128 21.19 2.12 -5.00
C SER A 128 22.19 1.68 -6.07
N SER A 129 23.24 2.46 -6.32
CA SER A 129 24.25 2.17 -7.33
C SER A 129 24.92 0.81 -7.16
N THR A 130 25.06 0.34 -5.91
CA THR A 130 25.64 -0.96 -5.54
C THR A 130 24.59 -2.01 -5.19
N GLY A 131 23.31 -1.66 -5.28
CA GLY A 131 22.20 -2.55 -4.90
C GLY A 131 22.04 -3.74 -5.84
N ASP A 132 21.53 -4.83 -5.28
CA ASP A 132 21.36 -6.11 -5.96
C ASP A 132 20.06 -6.23 -6.78
N LYS A 133 19.25 -5.18 -6.83
CA LYS A 133 17.95 -5.10 -7.53
C LYS A 133 16.88 -6.03 -6.96
N ARG A 134 17.08 -6.58 -5.75
CA ARG A 134 16.18 -7.50 -5.08
C ARG A 134 15.58 -6.81 -3.85
N ILE A 135 14.32 -6.44 -3.93
CA ILE A 135 13.62 -5.82 -2.81
C ILE A 135 13.14 -6.90 -1.83
N GLY A 136 12.49 -7.94 -2.35
CA GLY A 136 11.99 -9.05 -1.55
C GLY A 136 10.59 -9.48 -1.96
N VAL A 137 9.92 -10.16 -1.03
CA VAL A 137 8.54 -10.63 -1.20
C VAL A 137 7.71 -10.15 -0.01
N VAL A 138 6.55 -9.58 -0.30
CA VAL A 138 5.55 -9.21 0.71
C VAL A 138 4.41 -10.23 0.67
N TRP A 139 4.31 -11.03 1.72
CA TRP A 139 3.24 -11.99 1.86
C TRP A 139 2.11 -11.41 2.69
N HIS A 140 0.94 -11.31 2.10
CA HIS A 140 -0.29 -10.91 2.77
C HIS A 140 -1.35 -12.00 2.67
N ALA A 141 -2.07 -12.27 3.75
CA ALA A 141 -3.24 -13.14 3.70
C ALA A 141 -4.31 -12.53 2.78
N THR A 142 -5.09 -13.38 2.12
CA THR A 142 -6.20 -12.94 1.26
C THR A 142 -7.14 -12.01 2.02
N GLY A 143 -7.51 -10.88 1.43
CA GLY A 143 -8.39 -9.89 2.04
C GLY A 143 -7.75 -8.98 3.08
N SER A 144 -6.44 -9.11 3.38
CA SER A 144 -5.72 -8.25 4.35
C SER A 144 -5.32 -6.87 3.80
N GLY A 145 -5.67 -6.55 2.56
CA GLY A 145 -5.45 -5.24 1.94
C GLY A 145 -4.11 -5.09 1.21
N LYS A 146 -3.64 -6.15 0.54
CA LYS A 146 -2.43 -6.15 -0.30
C LYS A 146 -2.39 -4.95 -1.26
N SER A 147 -3.47 -4.71 -2.00
CA SER A 147 -3.57 -3.61 -2.97
C SER A 147 -3.34 -2.22 -2.34
N LEU A 148 -3.87 -2.00 -1.13
CA LEU A 148 -3.63 -0.75 -0.40
C LEU A 148 -2.17 -0.65 0.05
N THR A 149 -1.56 -1.75 0.51
CA THR A 149 -0.13 -1.78 0.87
C THR A 149 0.75 -1.45 -0.34
N MET A 150 0.43 -1.99 -1.53
CA MET A 150 1.14 -1.67 -2.77
C MET A 150 1.00 -0.19 -3.13
N ALA A 151 -0.21 0.37 -3.06
CA ALA A 151 -0.45 1.78 -3.37
C ALA A 151 0.27 2.73 -2.39
N THR A 152 0.25 2.42 -1.09
CA THR A 152 0.98 3.22 -0.08
C THR A 152 2.49 3.11 -0.24
N LEU A 153 3.01 1.93 -0.57
CA LEU A 153 4.43 1.74 -0.87
C LEU A 153 4.84 2.55 -2.11
N ALA A 154 4.06 2.47 -3.20
CA ALA A 154 4.32 3.25 -4.41
C ALA A 154 4.35 4.76 -4.09
N GLY A 155 3.39 5.26 -3.33
CA GLY A 155 3.35 6.66 -2.90
C GLY A 155 4.55 7.07 -2.07
N LYS A 156 5.01 6.23 -1.16
CA LYS A 156 6.22 6.49 -0.37
C LYS A 156 7.49 6.48 -1.24
N ILE A 157 7.64 5.51 -2.15
CA ILE A 157 8.77 5.45 -3.08
C ILE A 157 8.84 6.72 -3.95
N ILE A 158 7.69 7.20 -4.45
CA ILE A 158 7.61 8.41 -5.27
C ILE A 158 8.03 9.66 -4.48
N GLN A 159 7.82 9.68 -3.16
CA GLN A 159 8.16 10.79 -2.29
C GLN A 159 9.61 10.80 -1.80
N GLU A 160 10.37 9.71 -2.02
CA GLU A 160 11.78 9.63 -1.62
C GLU A 160 12.68 10.39 -2.57
N ASP A 161 13.42 11.37 -2.04
CA ASP A 161 14.33 12.21 -2.81
C ASP A 161 15.44 11.39 -3.50
N GLU A 162 15.89 10.32 -2.84
CA GLU A 162 16.91 9.41 -3.38
C GLU A 162 16.46 8.71 -4.66
N MET A 163 15.17 8.52 -4.83
CA MET A 163 14.59 7.85 -6.01
C MET A 163 14.54 8.74 -7.27
N LYS A 164 14.66 10.06 -7.15
CA LYS A 164 14.79 11.00 -8.28
C LYS A 164 13.75 10.75 -9.39
N ASN A 165 12.48 10.92 -9.09
CA ASN A 165 11.37 10.68 -10.01
C ASN A 165 11.29 9.21 -10.51
N PRO A 166 11.01 8.25 -9.63
CA PRO A 166 11.00 6.83 -9.97
C PRO A 166 9.82 6.47 -10.87
N THR A 167 10.01 5.42 -11.67
CA THR A 167 8.91 4.75 -12.37
C THR A 167 8.51 3.50 -11.60
N ILE A 168 7.23 3.41 -11.26
CA ILE A 168 6.63 2.22 -10.66
C ILE A 168 5.92 1.42 -11.75
N VAL A 169 6.27 0.17 -11.92
CA VAL A 169 5.65 -0.73 -12.89
C VAL A 169 4.87 -1.79 -12.12
N VAL A 170 3.56 -1.83 -12.29
CA VAL A 170 2.71 -2.84 -11.68
C VAL A 170 2.38 -3.88 -12.75
N ILE A 171 2.88 -5.10 -12.55
CA ILE A 171 2.65 -6.22 -13.45
C ILE A 171 1.59 -7.13 -12.86
N THR A 172 0.52 -7.36 -13.61
CA THR A 172 -0.58 -8.26 -13.26
C THR A 172 -0.64 -9.45 -14.23
N ASP A 173 -1.20 -10.56 -13.77
CA ASP A 173 -1.31 -11.79 -14.59
C ASP A 173 -2.50 -11.75 -15.56
N ARG A 174 -3.61 -11.09 -15.18
CA ARG A 174 -4.86 -11.05 -15.94
C ARG A 174 -5.44 -9.64 -16.00
N ASN A 175 -6.07 -9.33 -17.15
CA ASN A 175 -6.71 -8.03 -17.35
C ASN A 175 -7.83 -7.72 -16.32
N ASP A 176 -8.63 -8.72 -15.90
CA ASP A 176 -9.72 -8.51 -14.93
C ASP A 176 -9.22 -8.17 -13.50
N LEU A 177 -8.08 -8.73 -13.08
CA LEU A 177 -7.43 -8.39 -11.82
C LEU A 177 -6.72 -7.03 -11.91
N ASP A 178 -6.28 -6.66 -13.12
CA ASP A 178 -5.71 -5.36 -13.44
C ASP A 178 -6.70 -4.24 -13.12
N ASP A 179 -7.96 -4.36 -13.50
CA ASP A 179 -8.99 -3.35 -13.27
C ASP A 179 -9.25 -3.09 -11.76
N GLN A 180 -9.27 -4.13 -10.93
CA GLN A 180 -9.46 -3.97 -9.49
C GLN A 180 -8.26 -3.33 -8.80
N LEU A 181 -7.04 -3.79 -9.13
CA LEU A 181 -5.80 -3.25 -8.57
C LEU A 181 -5.57 -1.82 -9.08
N PHE A 182 -5.74 -1.60 -10.38
CA PHE A 182 -5.69 -0.29 -11.01
C PHE A 182 -6.68 0.68 -10.35
N GLY A 183 -7.94 0.24 -10.15
CA GLY A 183 -8.96 1.03 -9.47
C GLY A 183 -8.56 1.43 -8.04
N THR A 184 -7.85 0.56 -7.31
CA THR A 184 -7.32 0.89 -5.98
C THR A 184 -6.24 1.97 -6.07
N PHE A 185 -5.30 1.86 -7.01
CA PHE A 185 -4.28 2.88 -7.24
C PHE A 185 -4.88 4.20 -7.72
N PHE A 186 -5.83 4.16 -8.65
CA PHE A 186 -6.52 5.34 -9.14
C PHE A 186 -7.25 6.09 -8.02
N LYS A 187 -7.90 5.38 -7.12
CA LYS A 187 -8.51 5.96 -5.91
C LYS A 187 -7.49 6.51 -4.92
N SER A 188 -6.26 6.00 -4.96
CA SER A 188 -5.14 6.44 -4.10
C SER A 188 -4.25 7.48 -4.77
N ARG A 189 -4.68 8.12 -5.86
CA ARG A 189 -3.87 9.07 -6.65
C ARG A 189 -3.34 10.27 -5.84
N GLU A 190 -4.01 10.63 -4.75
CA GLU A 190 -3.53 11.69 -3.86
C GLU A 190 -2.22 11.31 -3.16
N ILE A 191 -2.11 10.05 -2.69
CA ILE A 191 -0.86 9.53 -2.12
C ILE A 191 0.20 9.38 -3.22
N LEU A 192 -0.19 8.92 -4.41
CA LEU A 192 0.70 8.78 -5.56
C LEU A 192 1.13 10.12 -6.17
N ARG A 193 0.41 11.22 -5.89
CA ARG A 193 0.60 12.56 -6.46
C ARG A 193 0.56 12.59 -7.99
N GLN A 194 -0.03 11.57 -8.57
CA GLN A 194 -0.18 11.41 -10.01
C GLN A 194 -1.24 10.35 -10.33
N GLU A 195 -1.75 10.38 -11.54
CA GLU A 195 -2.66 9.35 -12.01
C GLU A 195 -1.89 8.15 -12.55
N PRO A 196 -2.24 6.92 -12.15
CA PRO A 196 -1.69 5.72 -12.73
C PRO A 196 -2.14 5.60 -14.20
N GLN A 197 -1.26 5.09 -15.04
CA GLN A 197 -1.49 4.90 -16.47
C GLN A 197 -1.49 3.42 -16.81
N GLN A 198 -2.37 3.01 -17.70
CA GLN A 198 -2.48 1.62 -18.15
C GLN A 198 -1.96 1.46 -19.57
N ALA A 199 -0.96 0.61 -19.76
CA ALA A 199 -0.48 0.25 -21.08
C ALA A 199 -1.39 -0.82 -21.70
N GLY A 200 -2.29 -0.45 -22.60
CA GLY A 200 -3.19 -1.37 -23.30
C GLY A 200 -2.46 -2.25 -24.33
N LYS A 201 -1.45 -1.71 -25.01
CA LYS A 201 -0.66 -2.33 -26.07
C LYS A 201 0.84 -2.22 -25.78
N ARG A 202 1.67 -2.96 -26.52
CA ARG A 202 3.14 -2.89 -26.44
C ARG A 202 3.68 -1.50 -26.76
N ASP A 203 3.11 -0.81 -27.75
CA ASP A 203 3.54 0.52 -28.14
C ASP A 203 3.19 1.56 -27.08
N ASP A 204 2.08 1.40 -26.36
CA ASP A 204 1.76 2.24 -25.21
C ASP A 204 2.84 2.10 -24.15
N LEU A 205 3.24 0.85 -23.84
CA LEU A 205 4.30 0.57 -22.88
C LEU A 205 5.62 1.23 -23.29
N ARG A 206 6.03 1.08 -24.55
CA ARG A 206 7.23 1.73 -25.12
C ARG A 206 7.16 3.26 -24.99
N THR A 207 5.99 3.84 -25.23
CA THR A 207 5.78 5.28 -25.14
C THR A 207 5.86 5.77 -23.71
N LEU A 208 5.25 5.06 -22.77
CA LEU A 208 5.28 5.41 -21.35
C LEU A 208 6.70 5.36 -20.76
N PHE A 209 7.54 4.43 -21.19
CA PHE A 209 8.93 4.35 -20.72
C PHE A 209 9.86 5.45 -21.28
N LYS A 210 9.45 6.19 -22.34
CA LYS A 210 10.20 7.35 -22.83
C LYS A 210 10.20 8.52 -21.84
N VAL A 211 9.21 8.56 -20.96
CA VAL A 211 9.09 9.59 -19.93
C VAL A 211 9.57 9.00 -18.58
N ALA A 212 10.37 9.78 -17.85
CA ALA A 212 10.79 9.39 -16.51
C ALA A 212 9.68 9.62 -15.49
N GLY A 213 9.55 8.73 -14.50
CA GLY A 213 8.51 8.78 -13.49
C GLY A 213 7.25 8.03 -13.93
N GLY A 214 6.20 8.17 -13.13
CA GLY A 214 4.90 7.56 -13.43
C GLY A 214 4.64 6.21 -12.71
N VAL A 215 3.36 5.86 -12.68
CA VAL A 215 2.88 4.55 -12.25
C VAL A 215 2.24 3.87 -13.45
N ILE A 216 2.85 2.80 -13.94
CA ILE A 216 2.49 2.10 -15.17
C ILE A 216 1.92 0.74 -14.82
N PHE A 217 0.68 0.49 -15.21
CA PHE A 217 0.05 -0.81 -15.14
C PHE A 217 0.20 -1.55 -16.46
N THR A 218 0.59 -2.82 -16.38
CA THR A 218 0.79 -3.63 -17.58
C THR A 218 0.69 -5.12 -17.24
N THR A 219 0.59 -5.95 -18.26
CA THR A 219 0.71 -7.40 -18.13
C THR A 219 2.05 -7.88 -18.64
N VAL A 220 2.51 -9.01 -18.14
CA VAL A 220 3.80 -9.60 -18.49
C VAL A 220 3.93 -9.90 -20.00
N GLN A 221 2.82 -10.22 -20.68
CA GLN A 221 2.77 -10.52 -22.12
C GLN A 221 3.19 -9.34 -23.00
N LYS A 222 3.11 -8.10 -22.49
CA LYS A 222 3.49 -6.91 -23.26
C LYS A 222 5.01 -6.70 -23.35
N PHE A 223 5.78 -7.44 -22.55
CA PHE A 223 7.24 -7.46 -22.65
C PHE A 223 7.77 -8.51 -23.65
N VAL A 224 6.91 -9.43 -24.10
CA VAL A 224 7.32 -10.48 -25.05
C VAL A 224 7.65 -9.84 -26.39
N PRO A 225 8.85 -10.10 -26.97
CA PRO A 225 9.19 -9.61 -28.29
C PRO A 225 8.30 -10.24 -29.39
N GLU A 226 8.32 -9.66 -30.57
CA GLU A 226 7.72 -10.29 -31.73
C GLU A 226 8.53 -11.52 -32.16
N LYS A 227 7.87 -12.43 -32.89
CA LYS A 227 8.49 -13.70 -33.28
C LYS A 227 9.76 -13.45 -34.08
N GLY A 228 10.90 -13.88 -33.55
CA GLY A 228 12.22 -13.71 -34.18
C GLY A 228 12.99 -12.45 -33.74
N GLU A 229 12.42 -11.63 -32.83
CA GLU A 229 13.09 -10.45 -32.29
C GLU A 229 13.59 -10.71 -30.86
N ASN A 230 14.56 -9.92 -30.44
CA ASN A 230 14.98 -9.86 -29.03
C ASN A 230 14.06 -8.93 -28.24
N ALA A 231 13.97 -9.15 -26.92
CA ALA A 231 13.23 -8.25 -26.04
C ALA A 231 13.81 -6.82 -26.17
N PRO A 232 12.97 -5.80 -26.47
CA PRO A 232 13.46 -4.44 -26.63
C PRO A 232 13.90 -3.89 -25.26
N LEU A 233 15.04 -3.19 -25.21
CA LEU A 233 15.43 -2.41 -24.05
C LEU A 233 14.46 -1.22 -23.91
N LEU A 234 13.64 -1.22 -22.86
CA LEU A 234 12.70 -0.14 -22.60
C LEU A 234 13.34 0.97 -21.75
N SER A 235 14.17 0.59 -20.78
CA SER A 235 14.93 1.54 -19.97
C SER A 235 16.06 0.85 -19.20
N ASP A 236 17.20 1.53 -19.09
CA ASP A 236 18.36 1.12 -18.30
C ASP A 236 18.45 1.81 -16.92
N ARG A 237 17.44 2.63 -16.58
CA ARG A 237 17.39 3.36 -15.30
C ARG A 237 17.31 2.43 -14.11
N ARG A 238 17.97 2.78 -13.00
CA ARG A 238 17.93 2.03 -11.74
C ARG A 238 16.75 2.41 -10.84
N ASN A 239 16.17 3.58 -11.01
CA ASN A 239 15.04 4.06 -10.26
C ASN A 239 13.69 3.57 -10.81
N ILE A 240 13.67 2.34 -11.31
CA ILE A 240 12.47 1.63 -11.73
C ILE A 240 12.19 0.51 -10.71
N VAL A 241 10.98 0.50 -10.18
CA VAL A 241 10.52 -0.53 -9.24
C VAL A 241 9.37 -1.30 -9.85
N VAL A 242 9.53 -2.61 -9.96
CA VAL A 242 8.54 -3.53 -10.51
C VAL A 242 7.82 -4.23 -9.38
N PHE A 243 6.51 -4.01 -9.30
CA PHE A 243 5.60 -4.73 -8.43
C PHE A 243 5.00 -5.89 -9.22
N ALA A 244 5.34 -7.12 -8.85
CA ALA A 244 4.77 -8.32 -9.46
C ALA A 244 3.64 -8.84 -8.58
N ASP A 245 2.38 -8.59 -8.99
CA ASP A 245 1.22 -9.16 -8.30
C ASP A 245 1.09 -10.64 -8.65
N GLU A 246 0.67 -11.46 -7.67
CA GLU A 246 0.54 -12.91 -7.82
C GLU A 246 1.81 -13.59 -8.38
N ALA A 247 3.00 -13.15 -7.92
CA ALA A 247 4.30 -13.60 -8.41
C ALA A 247 4.49 -15.12 -8.44
N HIS A 248 3.73 -15.86 -7.61
CA HIS A 248 3.76 -17.33 -7.58
C HIS A 248 3.15 -17.95 -8.85
N ARG A 249 2.27 -17.25 -9.57
CA ARG A 249 1.63 -17.76 -10.82
C ARG A 249 2.53 -17.54 -12.04
N SER A 250 3.29 -16.45 -12.06
CA SER A 250 4.17 -16.09 -13.18
C SER A 250 5.55 -16.78 -13.14
N GLN A 251 5.84 -17.53 -12.06
CA GLN A 251 7.17 -18.14 -11.87
C GLN A 251 7.33 -19.52 -12.50
N TYR A 252 6.28 -20.17 -12.98
CA TYR A 252 6.39 -21.50 -13.58
C TYR A 252 7.20 -21.54 -14.89
N ASP A 253 7.47 -20.36 -15.50
CA ASP A 253 8.27 -20.23 -16.72
C ASP A 253 9.55 -19.38 -16.52
N ILE A 254 10.26 -19.56 -15.38
CA ILE A 254 11.37 -18.68 -14.98
C ILE A 254 12.59 -18.81 -15.87
N ILE A 255 12.83 -19.95 -16.53
CA ILE A 255 14.09 -20.21 -17.25
C ILE A 255 14.06 -19.63 -18.68
N ASP A 256 12.91 -19.69 -19.37
CA ASP A 256 12.73 -19.15 -20.73
C ASP A 256 11.45 -18.30 -20.90
N GLY A 257 10.77 -17.99 -19.80
CA GLY A 257 9.46 -17.41 -19.79
C GLY A 257 9.40 -15.90 -19.68
N PHE A 258 8.19 -15.40 -19.47
CA PHE A 258 7.82 -13.98 -19.44
C PHE A 258 8.66 -13.11 -18.48
N ALA A 259 9.11 -13.67 -17.35
CA ALA A 259 9.92 -12.95 -16.36
C ALA A 259 11.32 -12.56 -16.91
N LYS A 260 11.87 -13.37 -17.84
CA LYS A 260 13.12 -13.06 -18.52
C LYS A 260 12.96 -11.82 -19.40
N HIS A 261 11.88 -11.75 -20.19
CA HIS A 261 11.64 -10.61 -21.07
C HIS A 261 11.47 -9.29 -20.31
N VAL A 262 10.85 -9.32 -19.12
CA VAL A 262 10.79 -8.14 -18.26
C VAL A 262 12.19 -7.69 -17.82
N ARG A 263 13.05 -8.63 -17.41
CA ARG A 263 14.41 -8.34 -16.98
C ARG A 263 15.30 -7.86 -18.14
N ASP A 264 15.14 -8.46 -19.31
CA ASP A 264 15.89 -8.04 -20.51
C ASP A 264 15.47 -6.64 -20.95
N SER A 265 14.18 -6.30 -20.83
CA SER A 265 13.66 -4.96 -21.15
C SER A 265 13.97 -3.90 -20.10
N LEU A 266 14.16 -4.31 -18.84
CA LEU A 266 14.42 -3.43 -17.68
C LEU A 266 15.58 -4.00 -16.82
N PRO A 267 16.82 -4.04 -17.35
CA PRO A 267 17.93 -4.77 -16.75
C PRO A 267 18.39 -4.22 -15.40
N ASN A 268 18.07 -2.97 -15.10
CA ASN A 268 18.46 -2.31 -13.86
C ASN A 268 17.28 -2.05 -12.90
N ALA A 269 16.07 -2.46 -13.26
CA ALA A 269 14.91 -2.36 -12.37
C ALA A 269 15.04 -3.26 -11.13
N SER A 270 14.44 -2.83 -10.03
CA SER A 270 14.34 -3.61 -8.79
C SER A 270 12.95 -4.23 -8.66
N PHE A 271 12.86 -5.45 -8.10
CA PHE A 271 11.64 -6.26 -8.10
C PHE A 271 11.15 -6.58 -6.68
N ILE A 272 9.83 -6.51 -6.47
CA ILE A 272 9.12 -6.89 -5.25
C ILE A 272 7.88 -7.71 -5.60
#